data_8914ec3b3d5ffa91a19a0f5df113ae17
#
_entry.id   8914ec3b3d5ffa91a19a0f5df113ae17
#
_cell.length_a   1.000
_cell.length_b   1.000
_cell.length_c   1.000
_cell.angle_alpha   90.00
_cell.angle_beta   90.00
_cell.angle_gamma   90.00
#
_symmetry.space_group_name_H-M   'P 1'
#
loop_
_entity.id
_entity.type
_entity.pdbx_description
1 polymer ?
#
loop_
_entity_poly.entity_id
_entity_poly.type
_entity_poly.pdbx_seq_one_letter_code
_entity_poly.pdbx_strand_id
1 'polypeptide(L)'
;MKLGCCYYPEHWPEEMWAEDARRMRAMGLSLVRIGEFAWSRLEPDPGHYDWGWLDRAIDTLHAAGLQIILGTPTATPPKWLVDRMPDMVAIDEQGRPRGFGSRRHYCFSHEGYREECRRIVTALGQRYGKHPALAMWQIDNEYGCHDTVLSFSDAAASAFRGWLAARYGTPEALNAAWGNVFWSMEYRSFAEVDPPHLTVTEANPAHWLDYRRFASDQVASFNREQVAILRAHSSGVPITHNFMGFFTEFDHHEVGRDIDVATWDSYPLGFLEQFWFSPDEKRAYLRQGHPDIAAFHHDLYRGCSKGRWGVMEQQPGPVNWARFNPAPLPGMVALWTLEAAAHGAELVSYFRWRQAPFAQEQMHAGLLRPDSSEAEAADEVRAATAVLDAIGPQECARAPVALVFSYEAGWVVGIQPQGKSFRYLELVFETYSALRERGLDVDIVAPDADLAGYRMVVVPSLPIVPEGFTERLAVLGVPVLLGPRSGSKTESFRIPENLAPGALKALVPLTVTRVESLRDGVAEEAEGFAVTRWREDVASDLAPELADAAGRGVVFLHGRVRYCATWPDAKLLRLLVARMAGEAGVPLLDLPEGIRVRRTQDLVFTFNYASEPVAVPHLGATLAPASWQLDPR
;
A
#
# COMPACT_ATOMS: atom_id res chain seq x y z
N MET A 1 -7.62 20.55 -0.42
CA MET A 1 -6.37 19.76 -0.49
C MET A 1 -5.20 20.70 -0.60
N LYS A 2 -4.05 20.42 0.07
CA LYS A 2 -2.81 21.22 -0.01
C LYS A 2 -1.84 20.58 -0.99
N LEU A 3 -1.11 21.41 -1.77
CA LEU A 3 -0.02 20.95 -2.61
C LEU A 3 1.34 21.26 -1.96
N GLY A 4 2.30 20.36 -2.17
CA GLY A 4 3.65 20.47 -1.62
C GLY A 4 4.71 19.84 -2.52
N CYS A 5 5.95 19.83 -2.05
CA CYS A 5 7.04 19.10 -2.67
C CYS A 5 8.04 18.60 -1.63
N CYS A 6 8.80 17.56 -2.00
CA CYS A 6 9.96 17.12 -1.25
C CYS A 6 11.15 18.02 -1.59
N TYR A 7 11.78 18.55 -0.58
CA TYR A 7 12.92 19.47 -0.71
C TYR A 7 14.02 19.07 0.26
N TYR A 8 15.24 19.17 -0.19
CA TYR A 8 16.42 18.79 0.58
C TYR A 8 17.35 19.99 0.64
N PRO A 9 17.16 20.94 1.60
CA PRO A 9 17.99 22.14 1.70
C PRO A 9 19.48 21.82 1.76
N GLU A 10 19.84 20.71 2.43
CA GLU A 10 21.20 20.22 2.55
C GLU A 10 21.87 19.82 1.22
N HIS A 11 21.10 19.67 0.13
CA HIS A 11 21.62 19.37 -1.20
C HIS A 11 22.03 20.61 -1.98
N TRP A 12 21.62 21.82 -1.54
CA TRP A 12 21.75 23.05 -2.30
C TRP A 12 22.45 24.14 -1.50
N PRO A 13 23.21 25.05 -2.17
CA PRO A 13 23.74 26.25 -1.53
C PRO A 13 22.64 27.06 -0.82
N GLU A 14 22.96 27.59 0.35
CA GLU A 14 22.00 28.33 1.18
C GLU A 14 21.40 29.55 0.46
N GLU A 15 22.18 30.18 -0.41
CA GLU A 15 21.79 31.34 -1.23
C GLU A 15 20.60 31.04 -2.16
N MET A 16 20.37 29.78 -2.48
CA MET A 16 19.26 29.35 -3.35
C MET A 16 17.93 29.22 -2.60
N TRP A 17 17.97 29.01 -1.28
CA TRP A 17 16.77 28.61 -0.51
C TRP A 17 15.65 29.64 -0.58
N ALA A 18 15.95 30.92 -0.46
CA ALA A 18 14.96 32.00 -0.49
C ALA A 18 14.25 32.09 -1.86
N GLU A 19 15.02 31.97 -2.95
CA GLU A 19 14.43 31.95 -4.30
C GLU A 19 13.63 30.68 -4.57
N ASP A 20 14.09 29.51 -4.12
CA ASP A 20 13.34 28.26 -4.20
C ASP A 20 12.00 28.38 -3.45
N ALA A 21 12.00 28.89 -2.22
CA ALA A 21 10.80 29.11 -1.43
C ALA A 21 9.80 30.06 -2.11
N ARG A 22 10.30 31.16 -2.68
CA ARG A 22 9.48 32.13 -3.44
C ARG A 22 8.84 31.47 -4.67
N ARG A 23 9.61 30.65 -5.41
CA ARG A 23 9.11 29.94 -6.61
C ARG A 23 8.10 28.84 -6.25
N MET A 24 8.32 28.11 -5.15
CA MET A 24 7.35 27.13 -4.62
C MET A 24 6.00 27.82 -4.36
N ARG A 25 6.00 28.95 -3.67
CA ARG A 25 4.78 29.73 -3.41
C ARG A 25 4.10 30.22 -4.70
N ALA A 26 4.89 30.71 -5.65
CA ALA A 26 4.38 31.20 -6.94
C ALA A 26 3.75 30.05 -7.79
N MET A 27 4.17 28.81 -7.56
CA MET A 27 3.62 27.60 -8.20
C MET A 27 2.34 27.10 -7.50
N GLY A 28 1.94 27.68 -6.36
CA GLY A 28 0.78 27.26 -5.57
C GLY A 28 1.09 26.26 -4.45
N LEU A 29 2.35 25.94 -4.23
CA LEU A 29 2.73 25.01 -3.16
C LEU A 29 2.62 25.70 -1.78
N SER A 30 2.18 24.95 -0.79
CA SER A 30 2.01 25.41 0.60
C SER A 30 2.70 24.54 1.63
N LEU A 31 3.10 23.31 1.26
CA LEU A 31 3.79 22.35 2.11
C LEU A 31 5.16 22.01 1.54
N VAL A 32 6.13 21.75 2.42
CA VAL A 32 7.46 21.27 2.02
C VAL A 32 7.91 20.17 2.98
N ARG A 33 8.20 18.98 2.45
CA ARG A 33 8.81 17.89 3.23
C ARG A 33 10.32 18.05 3.24
N ILE A 34 10.92 17.98 4.42
CA ILE A 34 12.37 18.11 4.65
C ILE A 34 12.86 17.18 5.76
N GLY A 35 14.14 16.84 5.75
CA GLY A 35 14.88 16.33 6.90
C GLY A 35 14.92 14.82 7.08
N GLU A 36 14.13 14.03 6.37
CA GLU A 36 13.99 12.57 6.56
C GLU A 36 15.26 11.76 6.26
N PHE A 37 16.25 12.36 5.60
CA PHE A 37 17.53 11.72 5.29
C PHE A 37 18.75 12.46 5.88
N ALA A 38 18.52 13.42 6.76
CA ALA A 38 19.54 14.38 7.16
C ALA A 38 20.34 14.01 8.42
N TRP A 39 20.28 12.76 8.94
CA TRP A 39 20.89 12.41 10.23
C TRP A 39 22.38 12.76 10.31
N SER A 40 23.18 12.42 9.29
CA SER A 40 24.61 12.73 9.29
C SER A 40 24.95 14.24 9.28
N ARG A 41 24.01 15.08 8.81
CA ARG A 41 24.12 16.55 8.84
C ARG A 41 23.62 17.13 10.16
N LEU A 42 22.63 16.49 10.76
CA LEU A 42 22.07 16.90 12.07
C LEU A 42 22.99 16.50 13.21
N GLU A 43 23.68 15.39 13.07
CA GLU A 43 24.60 14.83 14.06
C GLU A 43 25.87 14.30 13.38
N PRO A 44 26.80 15.18 13.00
CA PRO A 44 28.04 14.79 12.33
C PRO A 44 28.95 13.91 13.18
N ASP A 45 28.94 14.10 14.50
CA ASP A 45 29.66 13.31 15.48
C ASP A 45 28.71 12.88 16.61
N PRO A 46 28.94 11.72 17.26
CA PRO A 46 28.05 11.20 18.30
C PRO A 46 27.78 12.24 19.42
N GLY A 47 26.51 12.58 19.62
CA GLY A 47 26.06 13.54 20.64
C GLY A 47 26.30 15.01 20.30
N HIS A 48 26.94 15.31 19.17
CA HIS A 48 27.18 16.69 18.70
C HIS A 48 26.18 17.06 17.61
N TYR A 49 25.20 17.90 17.94
CA TYR A 49 24.15 18.32 17.02
C TYR A 49 24.50 19.65 16.32
N ASP A 50 24.38 19.67 15.00
CA ASP A 50 24.37 20.87 14.17
C ASP A 50 22.97 21.21 13.67
N TRP A 51 22.25 21.96 14.46
CA TRP A 51 20.88 22.42 14.12
C TRP A 51 20.87 23.67 13.25
N GLY A 52 21.96 24.43 13.22
CA GLY A 52 21.97 25.79 12.68
C GLY A 52 21.53 25.91 11.23
N TRP A 53 21.92 24.97 10.40
CA TRP A 53 21.50 24.94 8.99
C TRP A 53 20.01 24.63 8.83
N LEU A 54 19.47 23.69 9.64
CA LEU A 54 18.05 23.31 9.57
C LEU A 54 17.16 24.42 10.12
N ASP A 55 17.57 25.10 11.21
CA ASP A 55 16.88 26.28 11.72
C ASP A 55 16.71 27.34 10.62
N ARG A 56 17.82 27.72 9.95
CA ARG A 56 17.77 28.71 8.86
C ARG A 56 16.94 28.25 7.67
N ALA A 57 16.98 26.96 7.32
CA ALA A 57 16.17 26.42 6.25
C ALA A 57 14.67 26.52 6.58
N ILE A 58 14.27 26.11 7.79
CA ILE A 58 12.88 26.20 8.25
C ILE A 58 12.41 27.64 8.29
N ASP A 59 13.21 28.55 8.85
CA ASP A 59 12.87 29.98 8.94
C ASP A 59 12.70 30.60 7.54
N THR A 60 13.58 30.26 6.59
CA THR A 60 13.53 30.75 5.21
C THR A 60 12.24 30.29 4.52
N LEU A 61 11.90 29.00 4.64
CA LEU A 61 10.68 28.45 4.06
C LEU A 61 9.43 29.07 4.72
N HIS A 62 9.44 29.20 6.04
CA HIS A 62 8.33 29.80 6.80
C HIS A 62 8.12 31.28 6.47
N ALA A 63 9.19 32.06 6.34
CA ALA A 63 9.13 33.47 5.95
C ALA A 63 8.49 33.67 4.57
N ALA A 64 8.61 32.69 3.66
CA ALA A 64 7.93 32.68 2.37
C ALA A 64 6.46 32.22 2.46
N GLY A 65 5.95 31.85 3.65
CA GLY A 65 4.58 31.36 3.85
C GLY A 65 4.39 29.88 3.57
N LEU A 66 5.48 29.09 3.57
CA LEU A 66 5.43 27.64 3.46
C LEU A 66 5.34 27.00 4.86
N GLN A 67 4.63 25.88 4.95
CA GLN A 67 4.59 25.03 6.13
C GLN A 67 5.43 23.77 5.92
N ILE A 68 5.95 23.20 7.00
CA ILE A 68 6.92 22.11 6.95
C ILE A 68 6.27 20.78 7.35
N ILE A 69 6.57 19.74 6.58
CA ILE A 69 6.49 18.34 7.00
C ILE A 69 7.91 17.94 7.37
N LEU A 70 8.18 17.76 8.67
CA LEU A 70 9.52 17.44 9.14
C LEU A 70 9.69 15.93 9.33
N GLY A 71 10.64 15.33 8.63
CA GLY A 71 10.96 13.92 8.71
C GLY A 71 11.85 13.57 9.90
N THR A 72 11.60 12.43 10.57
CA THR A 72 12.61 11.82 11.45
C THR A 72 13.64 11.09 10.58
N PRO A 73 14.95 11.28 10.80
CA PRO A 73 15.97 10.84 9.85
C PRO A 73 16.39 9.37 10.04
N THR A 74 15.52 8.57 10.64
CA THR A 74 15.84 7.20 11.05
C THR A 74 15.99 6.22 9.88
N ALA A 75 15.57 6.59 8.67
CA ALA A 75 15.86 5.80 7.47
C ALA A 75 17.34 5.75 7.07
N THR A 76 18.15 6.70 7.54
CA THR A 76 19.54 6.89 7.12
C THR A 76 20.51 7.05 8.31
N PRO A 77 20.74 5.97 9.10
CA PRO A 77 21.74 6.05 10.17
C PRO A 77 23.11 6.45 9.64
N PRO A 78 23.82 7.39 10.30
CA PRO A 78 25.11 7.88 9.84
C PRO A 78 26.20 6.82 9.95
N LYS A 79 27.27 6.98 9.17
CA LYS A 79 28.38 6.03 9.10
C LYS A 79 28.99 5.72 10.48
N TRP A 80 29.18 6.77 11.32
CA TRP A 80 29.75 6.58 12.66
C TRP A 80 28.87 5.68 13.54
N LEU A 81 27.54 5.66 13.35
CA LEU A 81 26.64 4.80 14.10
C LEU A 81 26.79 3.34 13.66
N VAL A 82 26.85 3.09 12.34
CA VAL A 82 27.08 1.76 11.79
C VAL A 82 28.46 1.21 12.22
N ASP A 83 29.49 2.06 12.25
CA ASP A 83 30.82 1.64 12.72
C ASP A 83 30.86 1.31 14.21
N ARG A 84 30.07 2.02 15.02
CA ARG A 84 29.95 1.77 16.45
C ARG A 84 29.14 0.52 16.77
N MET A 85 28.14 0.22 15.96
CA MET A 85 27.22 -0.91 16.13
C MET A 85 27.06 -1.67 14.80
N PRO A 86 28.07 -2.42 14.35
CA PRO A 86 28.03 -3.11 13.05
C PRO A 86 26.97 -4.21 12.98
N ASP A 87 26.53 -4.72 14.12
CA ASP A 87 25.47 -5.73 14.26
C ASP A 87 24.05 -5.17 14.15
N MET A 88 23.89 -3.82 14.04
CA MET A 88 22.58 -3.21 13.83
C MET A 88 22.02 -3.43 12.42
N VAL A 89 22.86 -3.86 11.46
CA VAL A 89 22.42 -4.00 10.07
C VAL A 89 21.50 -5.21 9.89
N ALA A 90 20.56 -5.08 8.97
CA ALA A 90 19.71 -6.20 8.57
C ALA A 90 20.54 -7.27 7.85
N ILE A 91 20.21 -8.53 8.07
CA ILE A 91 20.76 -9.68 7.36
C ILE A 91 19.66 -10.23 6.45
N ASP A 92 19.97 -10.41 5.17
CA ASP A 92 19.01 -10.93 4.20
C ASP A 92 18.76 -12.45 4.35
N GLU A 93 17.78 -12.96 3.61
CA GLU A 93 17.42 -14.40 3.63
C GLU A 93 18.58 -15.32 3.23
N GLN A 94 19.57 -14.83 2.49
CA GLN A 94 20.77 -15.56 2.13
C GLN A 94 21.89 -15.44 3.18
N GLY A 95 21.63 -14.82 4.34
CA GLY A 95 22.59 -14.64 5.43
C GLY A 95 23.63 -13.53 5.19
N ARG A 96 23.38 -12.60 4.26
CA ARG A 96 24.32 -11.52 3.93
C ARG A 96 23.93 -10.23 4.66
N PRO A 97 24.87 -9.58 5.36
CA PRO A 97 24.61 -8.29 5.99
C PRO A 97 24.42 -7.19 4.93
N ARG A 98 23.47 -6.29 5.20
CA ARG A 98 23.26 -5.11 4.37
C ARG A 98 24.38 -4.09 4.60
N GLY A 99 25.01 -3.60 3.52
CA GLY A 99 26.12 -2.65 3.59
C GLY A 99 25.68 -1.19 3.73
N PHE A 100 26.55 -0.37 4.33
CA PHE A 100 26.41 1.09 4.30
C PHE A 100 26.59 1.62 2.86
N GLY A 101 25.96 2.76 2.56
CA GLY A 101 26.02 3.43 1.24
C GLY A 101 24.65 3.57 0.58
N SER A 102 23.61 3.22 1.30
CA SER A 102 22.21 3.36 0.92
C SER A 102 21.39 3.75 2.15
N ARG A 103 20.10 3.52 2.14
CA ARG A 103 19.14 3.77 3.23
C ARG A 103 18.50 2.48 3.72
N ARG A 104 17.91 2.49 4.93
CA ARG A 104 17.16 1.37 5.51
C ARG A 104 17.94 0.05 5.68
N HIS A 105 19.22 0.15 5.96
CA HIS A 105 20.08 -1.03 6.14
C HIS A 105 20.09 -1.58 7.58
N TYR A 106 19.26 -1.05 8.47
CA TYR A 106 19.12 -1.44 9.88
C TYR A 106 18.11 -2.58 10.08
N CYS A 107 18.26 -3.28 11.20
CA CYS A 107 17.30 -4.26 11.68
C CYS A 107 16.31 -3.61 12.65
N PHE A 108 15.00 -3.71 12.38
CA PHE A 108 13.95 -3.16 13.24
C PHE A 108 13.95 -3.73 14.68
N SER A 109 14.54 -4.90 14.89
CA SER A 109 14.61 -5.54 16.20
C SER A 109 15.89 -5.22 16.98
N HIS A 110 16.80 -4.43 16.43
CA HIS A 110 18.07 -4.12 17.10
C HIS A 110 17.89 -3.02 18.16
N GLU A 111 17.92 -3.40 19.45
CA GLU A 111 17.58 -2.48 20.54
C GLU A 111 18.52 -1.27 20.65
N GLY A 112 19.83 -1.48 20.45
CA GLY A 112 20.79 -0.34 20.44
C GLY A 112 20.50 0.66 19.35
N TYR A 113 20.06 0.22 18.16
CA TYR A 113 19.62 1.12 17.10
C TYR A 113 18.32 1.85 17.49
N ARG A 114 17.33 1.16 18.05
CA ARG A 114 16.10 1.77 18.57
C ARG A 114 16.38 2.84 19.61
N GLU A 115 17.37 2.61 20.51
CA GLU A 115 17.79 3.58 21.51
C GLU A 115 18.32 4.88 20.87
N GLU A 116 19.15 4.76 19.83
CA GLU A 116 19.66 5.91 19.09
C GLU A 116 18.53 6.63 18.33
N CYS A 117 17.56 5.89 17.75
CA CYS A 117 16.38 6.49 17.16
C CYS A 117 15.55 7.27 18.20
N ARG A 118 15.31 6.70 19.38
CA ARG A 118 14.63 7.41 20.47
C ARG A 118 15.34 8.70 20.85
N ARG A 119 16.67 8.68 20.89
CA ARG A 119 17.50 9.84 21.23
C ARG A 119 17.38 10.96 20.19
N ILE A 120 17.58 10.66 18.90
CA ILE A 120 17.51 11.71 17.85
C ILE A 120 16.08 12.23 17.67
N VAL A 121 15.06 11.37 17.72
CA VAL A 121 13.66 11.77 17.61
C VAL A 121 13.24 12.65 18.80
N THR A 122 13.72 12.34 20.01
CA THR A 122 13.49 13.19 21.19
C THR A 122 14.11 14.57 21.01
N ALA A 123 15.35 14.64 20.52
CA ALA A 123 16.04 15.91 20.28
C ALA A 123 15.30 16.77 19.23
N LEU A 124 14.84 16.16 18.14
CA LEU A 124 14.00 16.84 17.13
C LEU A 124 12.68 17.32 17.71
N GLY A 125 11.97 16.45 18.45
CA GLY A 125 10.70 16.78 19.08
C GLY A 125 10.82 17.94 20.06
N GLN A 126 11.87 17.95 20.91
CA GLN A 126 12.14 19.03 21.86
C GLN A 126 12.43 20.36 21.14
N ARG A 127 13.17 20.31 20.03
CA ARG A 127 13.58 21.53 19.31
C ARG A 127 12.45 22.10 18.46
N TYR A 128 11.82 21.28 17.63
CA TYR A 128 10.91 21.73 16.58
C TYR A 128 9.44 21.47 16.88
N GLY A 129 9.10 20.70 17.93
CA GLY A 129 7.73 20.27 18.21
C GLY A 129 6.72 21.39 18.44
N LYS A 130 7.18 22.61 18.73
CA LYS A 130 6.35 23.80 18.90
C LYS A 130 6.63 24.89 17.86
N HIS A 131 7.38 24.54 16.80
CA HIS A 131 7.73 25.52 15.78
C HIS A 131 6.50 25.91 14.95
N PRO A 132 6.22 27.21 14.70
CA PRO A 132 4.99 27.63 14.01
C PRO A 132 4.92 27.20 12.56
N ALA A 133 6.04 26.90 11.91
CA ALA A 133 6.08 26.35 10.56
C ALA A 133 5.68 24.87 10.50
N LEU A 134 5.74 24.12 11.60
CA LEU A 134 5.52 22.68 11.61
C LEU A 134 4.05 22.36 11.41
N ALA A 135 3.72 21.80 10.24
CA ALA A 135 2.39 21.36 9.90
C ALA A 135 2.15 19.88 10.19
N MET A 136 3.20 19.04 10.09
CA MET A 136 3.11 17.59 10.23
C MET A 136 4.49 16.99 10.51
N TRP A 137 4.53 15.89 11.25
CA TRP A 137 5.70 15.02 11.36
C TRP A 137 5.58 13.87 10.38
N GLN A 138 6.66 13.54 9.67
CA GLN A 138 6.80 12.24 9.01
C GLN A 138 7.75 11.36 9.80
N ILE A 139 7.36 10.13 10.10
CA ILE A 139 8.25 9.16 10.74
C ILE A 139 8.97 8.37 9.66
N ASP A 140 10.33 8.33 9.74
CA ASP A 140 11.17 7.52 8.86
C ASP A 140 10.86 7.79 7.37
N ASN A 141 11.11 6.81 6.50
CA ASN A 141 10.76 6.86 5.08
C ASN A 141 10.59 5.46 4.51
N GLU A 142 9.43 5.14 3.93
CA GLU A 142 9.15 3.90 3.21
C GLU A 142 9.65 2.66 3.96
N TYR A 143 9.07 2.35 5.12
CA TYR A 143 9.48 1.20 5.94
C TYR A 143 9.67 -0.07 5.12
N GLY A 144 10.82 -0.72 5.32
CA GLY A 144 11.10 -2.03 4.77
C GLY A 144 11.39 -2.10 3.27
N CYS A 145 11.41 -0.98 2.55
CA CYS A 145 11.73 -0.95 1.12
C CYS A 145 13.06 -1.69 0.82
N HIS A 146 13.12 -2.38 -0.32
CA HIS A 146 14.25 -3.20 -0.75
C HIS A 146 14.53 -4.41 0.16
N ASP A 147 13.46 -5.14 0.54
CA ASP A 147 13.52 -6.39 1.30
C ASP A 147 14.21 -6.22 2.66
N THR A 148 13.89 -5.17 3.40
CA THR A 148 14.49 -4.89 4.72
C THR A 148 13.52 -5.04 5.89
N VAL A 149 12.26 -5.46 5.65
CA VAL A 149 11.33 -5.83 6.72
C VAL A 149 11.80 -7.07 7.44
N LEU A 150 12.14 -8.12 6.68
CA LEU A 150 12.72 -9.34 7.24
C LEU A 150 14.21 -9.14 7.47
N SER A 151 14.65 -9.42 8.69
CA SER A 151 16.06 -9.50 9.03
C SER A 151 16.34 -10.82 9.73
N PHE A 152 17.38 -11.53 9.30
CA PHE A 152 17.82 -12.80 9.87
C PHE A 152 19.05 -12.63 10.77
N SER A 153 19.16 -11.46 11.41
CA SER A 153 20.22 -11.13 12.37
C SER A 153 19.98 -11.77 13.73
N ASP A 154 21.04 -11.84 14.56
CA ASP A 154 20.94 -12.33 15.94
C ASP A 154 19.94 -11.50 16.77
N ALA A 155 19.87 -10.19 16.53
CA ALA A 155 18.90 -9.32 17.17
C ALA A 155 17.45 -9.71 16.81
N ALA A 156 17.18 -9.99 15.52
CA ALA A 156 15.89 -10.47 15.08
C ALA A 156 15.56 -11.86 15.63
N ALA A 157 16.52 -12.79 15.63
CA ALA A 157 16.36 -14.12 16.20
C ALA A 157 16.02 -14.07 17.69
N SER A 158 16.73 -13.25 18.46
CA SER A 158 16.47 -13.06 19.89
C SER A 158 15.07 -12.47 20.16
N ALA A 159 14.69 -11.43 19.43
CA ALA A 159 13.39 -10.81 19.55
C ALA A 159 12.24 -11.76 19.13
N PHE A 160 12.44 -12.56 18.08
CA PHE A 160 11.49 -13.57 17.63
C PHE A 160 11.23 -14.65 18.67
N ARG A 161 12.26 -15.14 19.35
CA ARG A 161 12.12 -16.11 20.45
C ARG A 161 11.25 -15.54 21.58
N GLY A 162 11.44 -14.27 21.93
CA GLY A 162 10.61 -13.57 22.92
C GLY A 162 9.15 -13.43 22.45
N TRP A 163 8.94 -13.09 21.17
CA TRP A 163 7.62 -13.00 20.56
C TRP A 163 6.89 -14.36 20.57
N LEU A 164 7.58 -15.45 20.22
CA LEU A 164 7.04 -16.81 20.27
C LEU A 164 6.67 -17.22 21.70
N ALA A 165 7.51 -16.90 22.67
CA ALA A 165 7.22 -17.20 24.08
C ALA A 165 5.98 -16.46 24.57
N ALA A 166 5.80 -15.21 24.18
CA ALA A 166 4.59 -14.43 24.50
C ALA A 166 3.34 -14.99 23.81
N ARG A 167 3.45 -15.46 22.56
CA ARG A 167 2.34 -15.99 21.77
C ARG A 167 1.88 -17.38 22.21
N TYR A 168 2.81 -18.28 22.46
CA TYR A 168 2.53 -19.71 22.69
C TYR A 168 2.62 -20.14 24.16
N GLY A 169 3.32 -19.39 24.98
CA GLY A 169 3.51 -19.70 26.40
C GLY A 169 4.48 -20.85 26.66
N THR A 170 4.39 -21.98 25.92
CA THR A 170 5.29 -23.14 26.07
C THR A 170 5.76 -23.68 24.72
N PRO A 171 6.94 -24.35 24.69
CA PRO A 171 7.44 -25.00 23.47
C PRO A 171 6.52 -26.11 22.96
N GLU A 172 5.83 -26.81 23.86
CA GLU A 172 4.88 -27.88 23.51
C GLU A 172 3.69 -27.29 22.74
N ALA A 173 3.16 -26.15 23.17
CA ALA A 173 2.08 -25.46 22.48
C ALA A 173 2.52 -24.98 21.09
N LEU A 174 3.74 -24.44 20.97
CA LEU A 174 4.33 -24.07 19.68
C LEU A 174 4.48 -25.29 18.77
N ASN A 175 5.08 -26.38 19.24
CA ASN A 175 5.26 -27.62 18.47
C ASN A 175 3.91 -28.18 18.00
N ALA A 176 2.91 -28.16 18.88
CA ALA A 176 1.57 -28.58 18.55
C ALA A 176 0.93 -27.68 17.49
N ALA A 177 1.05 -26.36 17.60
CA ALA A 177 0.49 -25.40 16.64
C ALA A 177 1.16 -25.54 15.25
N TRP A 178 2.49 -25.60 15.19
CA TRP A 178 3.24 -25.71 13.95
C TRP A 178 3.23 -27.13 13.34
N GLY A 179 2.81 -28.16 14.11
CA GLY A 179 2.85 -29.56 13.67
C GLY A 179 4.26 -30.09 13.51
N ASN A 180 5.18 -29.71 14.40
CA ASN A 180 6.61 -30.00 14.32
C ASN A 180 6.97 -31.48 14.48
N VAL A 181 6.02 -32.34 14.84
CA VAL A 181 6.18 -33.79 14.76
C VAL A 181 6.53 -34.26 13.34
N PHE A 182 6.11 -33.48 12.33
CA PHE A 182 6.47 -33.70 10.93
C PHE A 182 7.98 -33.48 10.74
N TRP A 183 8.69 -34.46 10.21
CA TRP A 183 10.14 -34.47 10.00
C TRP A 183 10.99 -34.26 11.26
N SER A 184 10.44 -34.55 12.47
CA SER A 184 11.15 -34.44 13.74
C SER A 184 11.70 -33.04 14.03
N MET A 185 10.89 -31.99 13.76
CA MET A 185 11.28 -30.59 13.93
C MET A 185 10.90 -30.02 15.31
N GLU A 186 10.61 -30.86 16.32
CA GLU A 186 10.18 -30.43 17.64
C GLU A 186 11.29 -29.71 18.41
N TYR A 187 10.94 -28.56 19.00
CA TYR A 187 11.82 -27.77 19.88
C TYR A 187 11.54 -28.09 21.35
N ARG A 188 12.56 -28.10 22.19
CA ARG A 188 12.48 -28.30 23.64
C ARG A 188 12.44 -26.99 24.42
N SER A 189 12.88 -25.91 23.77
CA SER A 189 12.83 -24.55 24.31
C SER A 189 12.73 -23.52 23.21
N PHE A 190 12.23 -22.34 23.50
CA PHE A 190 12.22 -21.22 22.55
C PHE A 190 13.63 -20.79 22.12
N ALA A 191 14.64 -21.03 22.96
CA ALA A 191 16.03 -20.70 22.64
C ALA A 191 16.60 -21.52 21.47
N GLU A 192 15.99 -22.67 21.14
CA GLU A 192 16.39 -23.52 20.02
C GLU A 192 15.78 -23.07 18.68
N VAL A 193 14.83 -22.11 18.69
CA VAL A 193 14.14 -21.66 17.46
C VAL A 193 14.99 -20.60 16.77
N ASP A 194 15.42 -20.91 15.56
CA ASP A 194 16.11 -19.97 14.67
C ASP A 194 15.11 -19.40 13.64
N PRO A 195 15.41 -18.25 12.98
CA PRO A 195 14.62 -17.77 11.85
C PRO A 195 14.51 -18.80 10.71
N PRO A 196 13.38 -18.85 9.96
CA PRO A 196 13.09 -19.94 9.01
C PRO A 196 13.82 -19.80 7.66
N HIS A 197 15.12 -19.55 7.65
CA HIS A 197 15.93 -19.38 6.43
C HIS A 197 17.07 -20.40 6.36
N LEU A 198 17.70 -20.52 5.20
CA LEU A 198 18.84 -21.42 4.93
C LEU A 198 18.56 -22.90 5.21
N THR A 199 17.30 -23.31 5.28
CA THR A 199 16.90 -24.72 5.37
C THR A 199 17.20 -25.44 4.05
N VAL A 200 17.40 -26.77 4.10
CA VAL A 200 17.77 -27.56 2.92
C VAL A 200 16.65 -27.57 1.87
N THR A 201 15.43 -27.60 2.32
CA THR A 201 14.21 -27.45 1.51
C THR A 201 13.29 -26.42 2.18
N GLU A 202 12.02 -26.37 1.81
CA GLU A 202 11.05 -25.42 2.37
C GLU A 202 10.95 -25.60 3.90
N ALA A 203 11.10 -24.51 4.63
CA ALA A 203 10.84 -24.48 6.06
C ALA A 203 9.34 -24.65 6.36
N ASN A 204 9.01 -24.98 7.62
CA ASN A 204 7.63 -25.11 8.07
C ASN A 204 6.82 -23.83 7.75
N PRO A 205 5.71 -23.93 7.02
CA PRO A 205 4.92 -22.74 6.61
C PRO A 205 4.32 -21.98 7.80
N ALA A 206 3.98 -22.65 8.91
CA ALA A 206 3.52 -21.98 10.13
C ALA A 206 4.65 -21.15 10.76
N HIS A 207 5.88 -21.65 10.73
CA HIS A 207 7.07 -20.92 11.17
C HIS A 207 7.32 -19.67 10.32
N TRP A 208 7.23 -19.80 8.98
CA TRP A 208 7.33 -18.66 8.08
C TRP A 208 6.25 -17.60 8.32
N LEU A 209 5.00 -18.04 8.53
CA LEU A 209 3.91 -17.10 8.79
C LEU A 209 4.13 -16.34 10.11
N ASP A 210 4.52 -17.03 11.16
CA ASP A 210 4.79 -16.37 12.43
C ASP A 210 6.03 -15.45 12.35
N TYR A 211 7.01 -15.78 11.53
CA TYR A 211 8.16 -14.89 11.29
C TYR A 211 7.74 -13.62 10.52
N ARG A 212 6.81 -13.74 9.55
CA ARG A 212 6.24 -12.59 8.86
C ARG A 212 5.40 -11.71 9.80
N ARG A 213 4.56 -12.31 10.64
CA ARG A 213 3.80 -11.60 11.69
C ARG A 213 4.73 -10.85 12.64
N PHE A 214 5.73 -11.56 13.17
CA PHE A 214 6.75 -10.96 14.02
C PHE A 214 7.44 -9.76 13.35
N ALA A 215 7.90 -9.90 12.13
CA ALA A 215 8.60 -8.84 11.42
C ALA A 215 7.68 -7.61 11.20
N SER A 216 6.41 -7.84 10.85
CA SER A 216 5.40 -6.79 10.77
C SER A 216 5.19 -6.08 12.11
N ASP A 217 5.08 -6.83 13.21
CA ASP A 217 4.95 -6.29 14.56
C ASP A 217 6.18 -5.45 14.96
N GLN A 218 7.38 -5.84 14.50
CA GLN A 218 8.60 -5.05 14.75
C GLN A 218 8.55 -3.69 14.05
N VAL A 219 8.07 -3.62 12.81
CA VAL A 219 7.87 -2.35 12.10
C VAL A 219 6.84 -1.50 12.85
N ALA A 220 5.68 -2.07 13.19
CA ALA A 220 4.63 -1.35 13.90
C ALA A 220 5.10 -0.83 15.26
N SER A 221 5.85 -1.64 16.03
CA SER A 221 6.39 -1.21 17.32
C SER A 221 7.45 -0.12 17.19
N PHE A 222 8.31 -0.20 16.17
CA PHE A 222 9.31 0.84 15.87
C PHE A 222 8.65 2.18 15.51
N ASN A 223 7.57 2.14 14.73
CA ASN A 223 6.75 3.31 14.45
C ASN A 223 6.12 3.88 15.73
N ARG A 224 5.51 3.03 16.55
CA ARG A 224 4.80 3.42 17.78
C ARG A 224 5.72 4.13 18.77
N GLU A 225 6.97 3.69 18.92
CA GLU A 225 7.97 4.34 19.77
C GLU A 225 8.22 5.79 19.33
N GLN A 226 8.43 6.03 18.04
CA GLN A 226 8.67 7.37 17.52
C GLN A 226 7.42 8.24 17.61
N VAL A 227 6.23 7.69 17.32
CA VAL A 227 4.95 8.39 17.51
C VAL A 227 4.79 8.85 18.95
N ALA A 228 5.03 7.99 19.92
CA ALA A 228 4.88 8.33 21.35
C ALA A 228 5.81 9.49 21.76
N ILE A 229 7.06 9.48 21.28
CA ILE A 229 8.02 10.55 21.55
C ILE A 229 7.55 11.88 20.93
N LEU A 230 7.17 11.87 19.65
CA LEU A 230 6.74 13.10 18.98
C LEU A 230 5.47 13.67 19.60
N ARG A 231 4.50 12.84 19.97
CA ARG A 231 3.27 13.31 20.65
C ARG A 231 3.57 13.97 22.00
N ALA A 232 4.59 13.49 22.73
CA ALA A 232 4.98 14.10 24.01
C ALA A 232 5.54 15.52 23.84
N HIS A 233 6.09 15.86 22.67
CA HIS A 233 6.72 17.17 22.40
C HIS A 233 5.91 18.06 21.45
N SER A 234 4.95 17.52 20.70
CA SER A 234 4.21 18.21 19.62
C SER A 234 2.70 17.94 19.72
N SER A 235 2.08 18.42 20.79
CA SER A 235 0.64 18.23 20.97
C SER A 235 -0.16 18.86 19.83
N GLY A 236 -1.03 18.06 19.18
CA GLY A 236 -1.93 18.52 18.13
C GLY A 236 -1.30 18.62 16.72
N VAL A 237 -0.01 18.35 16.58
CA VAL A 237 0.63 18.25 15.25
C VAL A 237 0.37 16.84 14.69
N PRO A 238 -0.22 16.70 13.48
CA PRO A 238 -0.44 15.40 12.87
C PRO A 238 0.87 14.65 12.60
N ILE A 239 0.80 13.33 12.66
CA ILE A 239 1.91 12.43 12.36
C ILE A 239 1.53 11.56 11.17
N THR A 240 2.47 11.40 10.23
CA THR A 240 2.34 10.55 9.04
C THR A 240 3.53 9.62 8.86
N HIS A 241 3.34 8.62 8.02
CA HIS A 241 4.39 7.82 7.37
C HIS A 241 4.03 7.68 5.89
N ASN A 242 5.05 7.65 5.01
CA ASN A 242 4.86 7.44 3.58
C ASN A 242 5.04 5.96 3.22
N PHE A 243 3.93 5.31 2.85
CA PHE A 243 3.90 3.93 2.41
C PHE A 243 4.22 3.82 0.92
N MET A 244 4.78 2.68 0.50
CA MET A 244 5.01 2.38 -0.92
C MET A 244 3.78 1.71 -1.57
N GLY A 245 3.58 1.98 -2.86
CA GLY A 245 2.58 1.27 -3.65
C GLY A 245 2.95 -0.19 -3.90
N PHE A 246 1.94 -1.07 -3.94
CA PHE A 246 2.07 -2.51 -4.16
C PHE A 246 3.06 -3.21 -3.21
N PHE A 247 3.23 -2.69 -2.01
CA PHE A 247 4.12 -3.21 -1.00
C PHE A 247 3.34 -3.91 0.11
N THR A 248 3.62 -5.19 0.36
CA THR A 248 2.85 -6.03 1.29
C THR A 248 3.70 -6.73 2.33
N GLU A 249 4.93 -6.26 2.56
CA GLU A 249 5.88 -6.94 3.42
C GLU A 249 5.55 -6.81 4.92
N PHE A 250 4.74 -5.82 5.32
CA PHE A 250 4.19 -5.65 6.67
C PHE A 250 2.73 -5.15 6.60
N ASP A 251 2.02 -5.20 7.70
CA ASP A 251 0.62 -4.75 7.78
C ASP A 251 0.55 -3.23 7.97
N HIS A 252 0.13 -2.53 6.91
CA HIS A 252 0.00 -1.07 6.95
C HIS A 252 -1.18 -0.61 7.81
N HIS A 253 -2.20 -1.44 8.02
CA HIS A 253 -3.30 -1.10 8.93
C HIS A 253 -2.80 -1.00 10.38
N GLU A 254 -1.87 -1.88 10.81
CA GLU A 254 -1.28 -1.82 12.14
C GLU A 254 -0.48 -0.52 12.36
N VAL A 255 0.37 -0.13 11.40
CA VAL A 255 1.09 1.15 11.45
C VAL A 255 0.10 2.33 11.39
N GLY A 256 -0.92 2.22 10.54
CA GLY A 256 -1.97 3.22 10.37
C GLY A 256 -2.77 3.55 11.62
N ARG A 257 -2.89 2.60 12.57
CA ARG A 257 -3.55 2.84 13.87
C ARG A 257 -2.83 3.88 14.74
N ASP A 258 -1.52 3.99 14.63
CA ASP A 258 -0.69 4.85 15.46
C ASP A 258 -0.53 6.26 14.87
N ILE A 259 -0.62 6.43 13.56
CA ILE A 259 -0.49 7.71 12.85
C ILE A 259 -1.84 8.42 12.64
N ASP A 260 -1.82 9.70 12.25
CA ASP A 260 -3.02 10.49 12.02
C ASP A 260 -3.43 10.55 10.54
N VAL A 261 -2.45 10.53 9.64
CA VAL A 261 -2.63 10.62 8.19
C VAL A 261 -1.78 9.55 7.52
N ALA A 262 -2.37 8.64 6.77
CA ALA A 262 -1.62 7.71 5.95
C ALA A 262 -1.21 8.41 4.66
N THR A 263 0.08 8.54 4.39
CA THR A 263 0.54 9.01 3.08
C THR A 263 1.21 7.88 2.31
N TRP A 264 1.29 8.02 0.99
CA TRP A 264 1.93 7.02 0.15
C TRP A 264 2.63 7.67 -1.05
N ASP A 265 3.47 6.88 -1.72
CA ASP A 265 4.32 7.33 -2.80
C ASP A 265 3.80 6.83 -4.14
N SER A 266 3.29 7.76 -4.95
CA SER A 266 2.54 7.53 -6.17
C SER A 266 3.42 7.68 -7.41
N TYR A 267 3.81 6.55 -7.97
CA TYR A 267 4.63 6.47 -9.18
C TYR A 267 3.94 5.64 -10.28
N PRO A 268 2.82 6.09 -10.86
CA PRO A 268 1.97 5.27 -11.72
C PRO A 268 2.69 4.64 -12.92
N LEU A 269 3.63 5.36 -13.56
CA LEU A 269 4.39 4.84 -14.69
C LEU A 269 5.43 3.83 -14.24
N GLY A 270 6.15 4.11 -13.14
CA GLY A 270 7.12 3.19 -12.59
C GLY A 270 6.48 1.88 -12.14
N PHE A 271 5.33 1.93 -11.49
CA PHE A 271 4.59 0.75 -11.06
C PHE A 271 4.03 -0.06 -12.24
N LEU A 272 3.50 0.59 -13.27
CA LEU A 272 3.07 -0.10 -14.49
C LEU A 272 4.21 -0.94 -15.07
N GLU A 273 5.42 -0.40 -15.15
CA GLU A 273 6.57 -1.09 -15.71
C GLU A 273 7.15 -2.18 -14.81
N GLN A 274 7.11 -1.99 -13.48
CA GLN A 274 7.77 -2.87 -12.52
C GLN A 274 6.94 -4.09 -12.14
N PHE A 275 5.60 -3.96 -12.08
CA PHE A 275 4.72 -4.99 -11.58
C PHE A 275 4.14 -5.89 -12.69
N TRP A 276 3.15 -6.73 -12.38
CA TRP A 276 2.64 -7.87 -13.15
C TRP A 276 1.87 -7.53 -14.44
N PHE A 277 1.66 -6.27 -14.73
CA PHE A 277 0.89 -5.84 -15.90
C PHE A 277 1.40 -6.48 -17.19
N SER A 278 0.46 -6.88 -18.06
CA SER A 278 0.76 -7.51 -19.33
C SER A 278 1.50 -6.56 -20.29
N PRO A 279 2.21 -7.08 -21.29
CA PRO A 279 2.83 -6.24 -22.32
C PRO A 279 1.83 -5.35 -23.07
N ASP A 280 0.57 -5.76 -23.19
CA ASP A 280 -0.47 -4.97 -23.85
C ASP A 280 -0.93 -3.81 -22.98
N GLU A 281 -1.19 -4.03 -21.69
CA GLU A 281 -1.47 -2.96 -20.73
C GLU A 281 -0.32 -1.96 -20.62
N LYS A 282 0.93 -2.43 -20.58
CA LYS A 282 2.12 -1.56 -20.55
C LYS A 282 2.23 -0.71 -21.80
N ARG A 283 1.83 -1.22 -22.97
CA ARG A 283 1.78 -0.42 -24.22
C ARG A 283 0.61 0.56 -24.24
N ALA A 284 -0.58 0.10 -23.81
CA ALA A 284 -1.79 0.92 -23.84
C ALA A 284 -1.68 2.14 -22.92
N TYR A 285 -1.05 1.96 -21.75
CA TYR A 285 -0.96 2.99 -20.70
C TYR A 285 0.47 3.48 -20.45
N LEU A 286 1.35 3.37 -21.46
CA LEU A 286 2.79 3.65 -21.37
C LEU A 286 3.13 4.99 -20.70
N ARG A 287 2.35 6.04 -20.97
CA ARG A 287 2.58 7.42 -20.49
C ARG A 287 1.50 7.93 -19.56
N GLN A 288 0.51 7.12 -19.26
CA GLN A 288 -0.63 7.46 -18.40
C GLN A 288 -0.59 6.73 -17.05
N GLY A 289 0.08 5.57 -17.00
CA GLY A 289 -0.12 4.58 -15.94
C GLY A 289 -1.48 3.88 -16.09
N HIS A 290 -1.59 2.67 -15.56
CA HIS A 290 -2.88 1.96 -15.56
C HIS A 290 -3.93 2.78 -14.75
N PRO A 291 -5.17 2.93 -15.24
CA PRO A 291 -6.17 3.83 -14.65
C PRO A 291 -6.51 3.59 -13.18
N ASP A 292 -6.23 2.39 -12.68
CA ASP A 292 -6.59 2.00 -11.33
C ASP A 292 -5.39 1.89 -10.38
N ILE A 293 -4.15 2.11 -10.82
CA ILE A 293 -2.96 2.04 -9.94
C ILE A 293 -3.06 3.08 -8.82
N ALA A 294 -3.24 4.35 -9.18
CA ALA A 294 -3.33 5.43 -8.20
C ALA A 294 -4.58 5.27 -7.33
N ALA A 295 -5.74 5.09 -7.96
CA ALA A 295 -7.02 4.94 -7.29
C ALA A 295 -7.05 3.79 -6.25
N PHE A 296 -6.46 2.62 -6.57
CA PHE A 296 -6.35 1.50 -5.65
C PHE A 296 -5.62 1.89 -4.36
N HIS A 297 -4.49 2.55 -4.50
CA HIS A 297 -3.71 2.97 -3.33
C HIS A 297 -4.36 4.13 -2.57
N HIS A 298 -5.04 5.05 -3.26
CA HIS A 298 -5.83 6.09 -2.62
C HIS A 298 -6.90 5.50 -1.70
N ASP A 299 -7.65 4.50 -2.18
CA ASP A 299 -8.69 3.84 -1.40
C ASP A 299 -8.10 2.94 -0.30
N LEU A 300 -6.95 2.27 -0.54
CA LEU A 300 -6.25 1.47 0.45
C LEU A 300 -5.76 2.34 1.62
N TYR A 301 -5.03 3.42 1.33
CA TYR A 301 -4.45 4.24 2.39
C TYR A 301 -5.48 5.11 3.10
N ARG A 302 -6.59 5.47 2.44
CA ARG A 302 -7.75 6.02 3.14
C ARG A 302 -8.30 5.04 4.18
N GLY A 303 -8.32 3.74 3.87
CA GLY A 303 -8.73 2.68 4.80
C GLY A 303 -7.74 2.40 5.94
N CYS A 304 -6.45 2.75 5.79
CA CYS A 304 -5.44 2.48 6.81
C CYS A 304 -5.46 3.45 7.99
N SER A 305 -5.86 4.72 7.82
CA SER A 305 -5.75 5.76 8.86
C SER A 305 -7.03 6.57 9.03
N LYS A 306 -8.08 5.99 9.58
CA LYS A 306 -9.33 6.66 9.99
C LYS A 306 -9.91 7.60 8.93
N GLY A 307 -9.66 7.32 7.66
CA GLY A 307 -10.13 8.11 6.52
C GLY A 307 -9.23 9.30 6.13
N ARG A 308 -8.17 9.61 6.89
CA ARG A 308 -7.24 10.71 6.59
C ARG A 308 -6.04 10.18 5.82
N TRP A 309 -5.77 10.75 4.65
CA TRP A 309 -4.71 10.26 3.78
C TRP A 309 -4.19 11.34 2.80
N GLY A 310 -3.06 11.06 2.15
CA GLY A 310 -2.49 11.92 1.12
C GLY A 310 -1.42 11.22 0.30
N VAL A 311 -0.88 11.93 -0.68
CA VAL A 311 0.28 11.50 -1.47
C VAL A 311 1.49 12.29 -1.00
N MET A 312 2.54 11.59 -0.52
CA MET A 312 3.78 12.23 -0.06
C MET A 312 4.77 12.40 -1.20
N GLU A 313 4.78 11.47 -2.15
CA GLU A 313 5.66 11.53 -3.31
C GLU A 313 4.86 11.28 -4.59
N GLN A 314 4.43 12.35 -5.25
CA GLN A 314 3.77 12.25 -6.55
C GLN A 314 4.79 12.35 -7.67
N GLN A 315 4.73 11.42 -8.61
CA GLN A 315 5.57 11.40 -9.81
C GLN A 315 5.35 12.67 -10.66
N PRO A 316 6.39 13.51 -10.92
CA PRO A 316 6.27 14.67 -11.79
C PRO A 316 6.81 14.44 -13.21
N GLY A 317 7.52 13.34 -13.44
CA GLY A 317 8.19 13.04 -14.69
C GLY A 317 8.77 11.63 -14.69
N PRO A 318 9.77 11.31 -15.53
CA PRO A 318 10.43 10.01 -15.49
C PRO A 318 11.02 9.70 -14.11
N VAL A 319 10.84 8.47 -13.64
CA VAL A 319 11.59 7.92 -12.51
C VAL A 319 12.92 7.33 -13.01
N ASN A 320 13.75 6.73 -12.13
CA ASN A 320 15.03 6.13 -12.53
C ASN A 320 15.18 4.66 -12.10
N TRP A 321 14.18 4.09 -11.46
CA TRP A 321 14.27 2.77 -10.82
C TRP A 321 13.44 1.67 -11.50
N ALA A 322 12.52 2.04 -12.40
CA ALA A 322 11.76 1.06 -13.17
C ALA A 322 12.58 0.51 -14.36
N ARG A 323 12.10 -0.59 -14.96
CA ARG A 323 12.76 -1.20 -16.12
C ARG A 323 12.78 -0.28 -17.34
N PHE A 324 11.73 0.52 -17.51
CA PHE A 324 11.61 1.60 -18.48
C PHE A 324 11.03 2.81 -17.76
N ASN A 325 11.47 4.00 -18.12
CA ASN A 325 11.12 5.23 -17.40
C ASN A 325 10.59 6.30 -18.38
N PRO A 326 9.38 6.11 -18.93
CA PRO A 326 8.79 7.06 -19.86
C PRO A 326 8.41 8.37 -19.17
N ALA A 327 8.34 9.45 -19.95
CA ALA A 327 7.74 10.70 -19.50
C ALA A 327 6.21 10.60 -19.50
N PRO A 328 5.50 11.24 -18.54
CA PRO A 328 4.05 11.34 -18.58
C PRO A 328 3.53 11.97 -19.88
N LEU A 329 2.35 11.55 -20.30
CA LEU A 329 1.61 12.29 -21.33
C LEU A 329 1.24 13.66 -20.78
N PRO A 330 1.37 14.76 -21.56
CA PRO A 330 0.98 16.09 -21.09
C PRO A 330 -0.45 16.11 -20.54
N GLY A 331 -0.63 16.64 -19.34
CA GLY A 331 -1.90 16.65 -18.59
C GLY A 331 -1.98 15.58 -17.50
N MET A 332 -1.14 14.53 -17.53
CA MET A 332 -1.25 13.43 -16.57
C MET A 332 -0.88 13.80 -15.14
N VAL A 333 0.12 14.66 -14.93
CA VAL A 333 0.50 15.10 -13.57
C VAL A 333 -0.65 15.87 -12.91
N ALA A 334 -1.34 16.70 -13.67
CA ALA A 334 -2.55 17.39 -13.20
C ALA A 334 -3.69 16.40 -12.95
N LEU A 335 -3.91 15.42 -13.86
CA LEU A 335 -4.96 14.42 -13.72
C LEU A 335 -4.75 13.57 -12.46
N TRP A 336 -3.55 13.03 -12.21
CA TRP A 336 -3.25 12.26 -11.00
C TRP A 336 -3.46 13.08 -9.72
N THR A 337 -3.10 14.38 -9.76
CA THR A 337 -3.34 15.31 -8.64
C THR A 337 -4.83 15.49 -8.36
N LEU A 338 -5.64 15.66 -9.40
CA LEU A 338 -7.09 15.81 -9.26
C LEU A 338 -7.79 14.49 -8.91
N GLU A 339 -7.25 13.35 -9.34
CA GLU A 339 -7.75 12.06 -8.89
C GLU A 339 -7.54 11.86 -7.39
N ALA A 340 -6.37 12.25 -6.85
CA ALA A 340 -6.15 12.24 -5.42
C ALA A 340 -7.18 13.13 -4.68
N ALA A 341 -7.50 14.32 -5.22
CA ALA A 341 -8.55 15.18 -4.67
C ALA A 341 -9.94 14.52 -4.72
N ALA A 342 -10.28 13.85 -5.84
CA ALA A 342 -11.54 13.12 -6.00
C ALA A 342 -11.68 11.95 -5.01
N HIS A 343 -10.57 11.40 -4.55
CA HIS A 343 -10.52 10.37 -3.49
C HIS A 343 -10.37 10.95 -2.07
N GLY A 344 -10.43 12.29 -1.91
CA GLY A 344 -10.43 12.97 -0.61
C GLY A 344 -9.06 13.12 0.04
N ALA A 345 -7.98 13.22 -0.73
CA ALA A 345 -6.65 13.47 -0.21
C ALA A 345 -6.56 14.81 0.54
N GLU A 346 -5.85 14.85 1.67
CA GLU A 346 -5.54 16.10 2.38
C GLU A 346 -4.38 16.85 1.74
N LEU A 347 -3.44 16.12 1.14
CA LEU A 347 -2.25 16.69 0.49
C LEU A 347 -1.77 15.84 -0.70
N VAL A 348 -1.12 16.51 -1.64
CA VAL A 348 -0.28 15.90 -2.67
C VAL A 348 1.05 16.66 -2.68
N SER A 349 2.15 15.94 -2.46
CA SER A 349 3.52 16.45 -2.46
C SER A 349 4.29 15.81 -3.61
N TYR A 350 4.94 16.60 -4.44
CA TYR A 350 5.68 16.10 -5.60
C TYR A 350 7.10 15.70 -5.23
N PHE A 351 7.55 14.55 -5.69
CA PHE A 351 8.93 14.13 -5.55
C PHE A 351 9.66 14.36 -6.86
N ARG A 352 10.48 15.41 -6.95
CA ARG A 352 10.94 16.36 -5.94
C ARG A 352 10.95 17.79 -6.50
N TRP A 353 11.27 18.79 -5.69
CA TRP A 353 11.38 20.18 -6.16
C TRP A 353 12.34 20.32 -7.32
N ARG A 354 13.60 19.92 -7.14
CA ARG A 354 14.62 20.00 -8.20
C ARG A 354 15.31 18.66 -8.36
N GLN A 355 15.46 18.20 -9.61
CA GLN A 355 16.21 17.01 -9.98
C GLN A 355 17.67 17.14 -9.48
N ALA A 356 18.17 16.12 -8.78
CA ALA A 356 19.52 16.12 -8.26
C ALA A 356 20.53 15.85 -9.38
N PRO A 357 21.61 16.66 -9.52
CA PRO A 357 22.65 16.40 -10.51
C PRO A 357 23.72 15.41 -10.01
N PHE A 358 23.49 14.73 -8.90
CA PHE A 358 24.43 13.83 -8.23
C PHE A 358 23.71 12.65 -7.56
N ALA A 359 24.50 11.67 -7.12
CA ALA A 359 24.09 10.47 -6.39
C ALA A 359 23.13 9.54 -7.19
N GLN A 360 22.37 8.71 -6.49
CA GLN A 360 21.63 7.59 -7.10
C GLN A 360 20.41 8.03 -7.92
N GLU A 361 19.85 9.18 -7.63
CA GLU A 361 18.59 9.66 -8.23
C GLU A 361 18.78 10.76 -9.28
N GLN A 362 19.94 10.77 -9.96
CA GLN A 362 20.25 11.79 -10.98
C GLN A 362 19.25 11.83 -12.14
N MET A 363 18.65 10.69 -12.47
CA MET A 363 17.69 10.58 -13.56
C MET A 363 16.22 10.65 -13.07
N HIS A 364 16.00 10.83 -11.78
CA HIS A 364 14.66 11.05 -11.24
C HIS A 364 14.24 12.50 -11.44
N ALA A 365 13.17 12.72 -12.20
CA ALA A 365 12.69 14.05 -12.52
C ALA A 365 12.24 14.83 -11.27
N GLY A 366 12.32 16.15 -11.34
CA GLY A 366 11.76 17.11 -10.39
C GLY A 366 10.81 18.09 -11.07
N LEU A 367 10.22 19.01 -10.29
CA LEU A 367 9.48 20.15 -10.83
C LEU A 367 10.41 21.15 -11.51
N LEU A 368 11.68 21.17 -11.08
CA LEU A 368 12.76 21.88 -11.77
C LEU A 368 13.80 20.88 -12.28
N ARG A 369 14.42 21.23 -13.40
CA ARG A 369 15.60 20.56 -13.93
C ARG A 369 16.85 20.91 -13.10
N PRO A 370 17.98 20.22 -13.29
CA PRO A 370 19.22 20.51 -12.54
C PRO A 370 19.74 21.93 -12.70
N ASP A 371 19.48 22.58 -13.83
CA ASP A 371 19.83 23.97 -14.12
C ASP A 371 18.85 25.00 -13.52
N SER A 372 17.90 24.55 -12.73
CA SER A 372 16.81 25.34 -12.14
C SER A 372 15.75 25.86 -13.13
N SER A 373 15.80 25.48 -14.41
CA SER A 373 14.68 25.71 -15.32
C SER A 373 13.48 24.85 -14.94
N GLU A 374 12.28 25.32 -15.24
CA GLU A 374 11.05 24.56 -14.95
C GLU A 374 10.91 23.34 -15.88
N ALA A 375 10.53 22.21 -15.30
CA ALA A 375 10.12 21.02 -16.04
C ALA A 375 8.64 21.15 -16.46
N GLU A 376 8.21 20.28 -17.35
CA GLU A 376 6.85 20.27 -17.92
C GLU A 376 5.76 20.20 -16.83
N ALA A 377 6.01 19.42 -15.76
CA ALA A 377 5.10 19.28 -14.64
C ALA A 377 4.79 20.59 -13.90
N ALA A 378 5.66 21.61 -13.98
CA ALA A 378 5.44 22.87 -13.27
C ALA A 378 4.16 23.58 -13.72
N ASP A 379 3.88 23.59 -15.03
CA ASP A 379 2.65 24.19 -15.56
C ASP A 379 1.40 23.34 -15.21
N GLU A 380 1.55 22.02 -15.18
CA GLU A 380 0.48 21.11 -14.76
C GLU A 380 0.12 21.25 -13.28
N VAL A 381 1.11 21.48 -12.41
CA VAL A 381 0.88 21.80 -10.99
C VAL A 381 0.09 23.11 -10.84
N ARG A 382 0.44 24.16 -11.60
CA ARG A 382 -0.33 25.42 -11.61
C ARG A 382 -1.77 25.20 -12.09
N ALA A 383 -1.96 24.40 -13.13
CA ALA A 383 -3.29 24.08 -13.65
C ALA A 383 -4.12 23.32 -12.62
N ALA A 384 -3.54 22.31 -11.96
CA ALA A 384 -4.19 21.57 -10.87
C ALA A 384 -4.53 22.51 -9.69
N THR A 385 -3.63 23.41 -9.30
CA THR A 385 -3.87 24.41 -8.25
C THR A 385 -5.09 25.25 -8.57
N ALA A 386 -5.19 25.78 -9.79
CA ALA A 386 -6.31 26.61 -10.19
C ALA A 386 -7.65 25.87 -10.12
N VAL A 387 -7.68 24.59 -10.50
CA VAL A 387 -8.90 23.76 -10.37
C VAL A 387 -9.24 23.53 -8.90
N LEU A 388 -8.25 23.16 -8.07
CA LEU A 388 -8.45 22.92 -6.63
C LEU A 388 -8.96 24.16 -5.88
N ASP A 389 -8.45 25.33 -6.22
CA ASP A 389 -8.93 26.60 -5.65
C ASP A 389 -10.39 26.88 -6.05
N ALA A 390 -10.78 26.51 -7.27
CA ALA A 390 -12.14 26.69 -7.75
C ALA A 390 -13.16 25.74 -7.12
N ILE A 391 -12.78 24.47 -6.90
CA ILE A 391 -13.71 23.46 -6.36
C ILE A 391 -13.69 23.38 -4.81
N GLY A 392 -12.66 23.91 -4.16
CA GLY A 392 -12.50 23.83 -2.71
C GLY A 392 -12.19 22.42 -2.19
N PRO A 393 -12.22 22.23 -0.86
CA PRO A 393 -12.01 20.91 -0.24
C PRO A 393 -13.07 19.90 -0.69
N GLN A 394 -12.64 18.70 -1.02
CA GLN A 394 -13.50 17.59 -1.42
C GLN A 394 -13.56 16.54 -0.31
N GLU A 395 -14.77 16.08 0.01
CA GLU A 395 -15.00 15.01 0.97
C GLU A 395 -15.61 13.80 0.25
N CYS A 396 -15.07 12.60 0.53
CA CYS A 396 -15.63 11.38 0.00
C CYS A 396 -16.78 10.89 0.88
N ALA A 397 -17.92 10.63 0.27
CA ALA A 397 -18.94 9.82 0.90
C ALA A 397 -18.44 8.36 1.02
N ARG A 398 -18.98 7.60 1.98
CA ARG A 398 -18.75 6.16 2.07
C ARG A 398 -19.15 5.51 0.75
N ALA A 399 -18.25 4.68 0.21
CA ALA A 399 -18.52 3.97 -1.04
C ALA A 399 -19.63 2.91 -0.85
N PRO A 400 -20.36 2.55 -1.91
CA PRO A 400 -21.36 1.47 -1.83
C PRO A 400 -20.71 0.08 -1.69
N VAL A 401 -19.44 -0.08 -2.03
CA VAL A 401 -18.72 -1.36 -2.07
C VAL A 401 -17.58 -1.36 -1.06
N ALA A 402 -17.53 -2.38 -0.21
CA ALA A 402 -16.36 -2.73 0.58
C ALA A 402 -15.57 -3.83 -0.13
N LEU A 403 -14.29 -3.60 -0.40
CA LEU A 403 -13.32 -4.59 -0.84
C LEU A 403 -12.42 -4.94 0.35
N VAL A 404 -12.49 -6.19 0.81
CA VAL A 404 -11.70 -6.65 1.96
C VAL A 404 -10.28 -6.98 1.51
N PHE A 405 -9.30 -6.36 2.14
CA PHE A 405 -7.88 -6.56 1.88
C PHE A 405 -7.15 -7.01 3.15
N SER A 406 -6.34 -8.06 3.03
CA SER A 406 -5.55 -8.62 4.15
C SER A 406 -4.09 -8.81 3.74
N TYR A 407 -3.18 -8.15 4.44
CA TYR A 407 -1.73 -8.38 4.27
C TYR A 407 -1.36 -9.83 4.58
N GLU A 408 -1.91 -10.39 5.66
CA GLU A 408 -1.70 -11.78 6.05
C GLU A 408 -2.16 -12.78 4.97
N ALA A 409 -3.27 -12.51 4.28
CA ALA A 409 -3.68 -13.34 3.15
C ALA A 409 -2.63 -13.36 2.03
N GLY A 410 -1.99 -12.22 1.77
CA GLY A 410 -0.85 -12.13 0.87
C GLY A 410 0.33 -12.99 1.32
N TRP A 411 0.67 -12.96 2.60
CA TRP A 411 1.76 -13.78 3.17
C TRP A 411 1.46 -15.28 3.07
N VAL A 412 0.25 -15.69 3.45
CA VAL A 412 -0.19 -17.10 3.35
C VAL A 412 -0.08 -17.62 1.92
N VAL A 413 -0.56 -16.83 0.95
CA VAL A 413 -0.46 -17.19 -0.47
C VAL A 413 0.99 -17.20 -0.94
N GLY A 414 1.82 -16.26 -0.49
CA GLY A 414 3.24 -16.20 -0.85
C GLY A 414 4.05 -17.36 -0.29
N ILE A 415 3.77 -17.81 0.95
CA ILE A 415 4.46 -18.95 1.60
C ILE A 415 4.11 -20.27 0.93
N GLN A 416 2.83 -20.50 0.62
CA GLN A 416 2.37 -21.70 -0.10
C GLN A 416 1.44 -21.32 -1.25
N PRO A 417 1.97 -20.84 -2.38
CA PRO A 417 1.16 -20.41 -3.52
C PRO A 417 0.40 -21.58 -4.18
N GLN A 418 0.97 -22.81 -4.15
CA GLN A 418 0.45 -24.02 -4.78
C GLN A 418 0.23 -23.86 -6.31
N GLY A 419 0.64 -22.74 -6.86
CA GLY A 419 0.58 -22.42 -8.27
C GLY A 419 1.24 -21.07 -8.51
N LYS A 420 2.22 -21.00 -9.39
CA LYS A 420 3.07 -19.82 -9.65
C LYS A 420 2.24 -18.60 -10.09
N SER A 421 1.07 -18.84 -10.69
CA SER A 421 0.19 -17.79 -11.25
C SER A 421 -0.89 -17.33 -10.27
N PHE A 422 -1.00 -17.93 -9.07
CA PHE A 422 -1.91 -17.43 -8.03
C PHE A 422 -1.19 -16.38 -7.19
N ARG A 423 -1.49 -15.12 -7.42
CA ARG A 423 -0.90 -13.97 -6.71
C ARG A 423 -1.99 -13.14 -6.04
N TYR A 424 -1.96 -13.07 -4.72
CA TYR A 424 -3.02 -12.42 -3.94
C TYR A 424 -3.26 -10.97 -4.36
N LEU A 425 -2.20 -10.17 -4.42
CA LEU A 425 -2.31 -8.73 -4.73
C LEU A 425 -2.83 -8.48 -6.16
N GLU A 426 -2.44 -9.32 -7.12
CA GLU A 426 -2.97 -9.29 -8.50
C GLU A 426 -4.47 -9.58 -8.53
N LEU A 427 -4.93 -10.62 -7.79
CA LEU A 427 -6.35 -10.96 -7.68
C LEU A 427 -7.17 -9.81 -7.09
N VAL A 428 -6.67 -9.20 -6.02
CA VAL A 428 -7.33 -8.05 -5.38
C VAL A 428 -7.41 -6.86 -6.33
N PHE A 429 -6.32 -6.56 -7.03
CA PHE A 429 -6.26 -5.46 -7.98
C PHE A 429 -7.17 -5.68 -9.19
N GLU A 430 -7.16 -6.87 -9.81
CA GLU A 430 -8.09 -7.22 -10.90
C GLU A 430 -9.56 -7.10 -10.46
N THR A 431 -9.86 -7.52 -9.21
CA THR A 431 -11.20 -7.37 -8.64
C THR A 431 -11.58 -5.91 -8.44
N TYR A 432 -10.66 -5.09 -7.94
CA TYR A 432 -10.85 -3.65 -7.78
C TYR A 432 -11.11 -2.97 -9.14
N SER A 433 -10.28 -3.28 -10.14
CA SER A 433 -10.42 -2.73 -11.50
C SER A 433 -11.78 -3.07 -12.12
N ALA A 434 -12.24 -4.32 -11.96
CA ALA A 434 -13.56 -4.73 -12.46
C ALA A 434 -14.72 -3.95 -11.84
N LEU A 435 -14.61 -3.54 -10.57
CA LEU A 435 -15.57 -2.66 -9.91
C LEU A 435 -15.50 -1.23 -10.48
N ARG A 436 -14.29 -0.70 -10.64
CA ARG A 436 -14.04 0.65 -11.15
C ARG A 436 -14.45 0.83 -12.62
N GLU A 437 -14.25 -0.19 -13.46
CA GLU A 437 -14.71 -0.23 -14.85
C GLU A 437 -16.22 -0.09 -14.99
N ARG A 438 -16.97 -0.42 -13.94
CA ARG A 438 -18.44 -0.27 -13.89
C ARG A 438 -18.88 1.02 -13.20
N GLY A 439 -17.96 1.95 -12.94
CA GLY A 439 -18.25 3.26 -12.34
C GLY A 439 -18.62 3.18 -10.86
N LEU A 440 -18.20 2.12 -10.15
CA LEU A 440 -18.41 1.97 -8.72
C LEU A 440 -17.30 2.67 -7.93
N ASP A 441 -17.69 3.40 -6.91
CA ASP A 441 -16.77 3.84 -5.86
C ASP A 441 -16.55 2.67 -4.89
N VAL A 442 -15.31 2.50 -4.41
CA VAL A 442 -14.88 1.37 -3.59
C VAL A 442 -14.16 1.90 -2.35
N ASP A 443 -14.43 1.33 -1.19
CA ASP A 443 -13.59 1.45 -0.01
C ASP A 443 -12.81 0.14 0.18
N ILE A 444 -11.48 0.23 0.28
CA ILE A 444 -10.65 -0.92 0.63
C ILE A 444 -10.50 -0.95 2.15
N VAL A 445 -10.86 -2.07 2.76
CA VAL A 445 -10.99 -2.17 4.21
C VAL A 445 -10.27 -3.41 4.77
N ALA A 446 -9.78 -3.31 6.00
CA ALA A 446 -9.22 -4.46 6.72
C ALA A 446 -10.31 -5.50 7.07
N PRO A 447 -9.95 -6.78 7.30
CA PRO A 447 -10.92 -7.81 7.67
C PRO A 447 -11.66 -7.53 8.98
N ASP A 448 -11.08 -6.76 9.90
CA ASP A 448 -11.69 -6.36 11.19
C ASP A 448 -12.52 -5.07 11.11
N ALA A 449 -12.59 -4.42 9.96
CA ALA A 449 -13.35 -3.19 9.78
C ALA A 449 -14.87 -3.39 9.97
N ASP A 450 -15.55 -2.28 10.30
CA ASP A 450 -17.02 -2.25 10.34
C ASP A 450 -17.58 -2.24 8.91
N LEU A 451 -18.32 -3.31 8.57
CA LEU A 451 -18.94 -3.49 7.27
C LEU A 451 -20.41 -3.01 7.21
N ALA A 452 -20.98 -2.52 8.32
CA ALA A 452 -22.35 -2.01 8.32
C ALA A 452 -22.50 -0.80 7.40
N GLY A 453 -23.59 -0.74 6.60
CA GLY A 453 -23.89 0.36 5.68
C GLY A 453 -23.31 0.23 4.27
N TYR A 454 -22.41 -0.71 3.99
CA TYR A 454 -22.07 -1.05 2.61
C TYR A 454 -23.24 -1.76 1.91
N ARG A 455 -23.34 -1.60 0.60
CA ARG A 455 -24.36 -2.20 -0.24
C ARG A 455 -23.91 -3.54 -0.82
N MET A 456 -22.60 -3.73 -0.94
CA MET A 456 -21.93 -4.93 -1.45
C MET A 456 -20.62 -5.14 -0.67
N VAL A 457 -20.26 -6.40 -0.42
CA VAL A 457 -18.98 -6.78 0.16
C VAL A 457 -18.26 -7.76 -0.75
N VAL A 458 -17.01 -7.49 -1.07
CA VAL A 458 -16.18 -8.35 -1.92
C VAL A 458 -14.94 -8.78 -1.14
N VAL A 459 -14.72 -10.07 -1.05
CA VAL A 459 -13.60 -10.72 -0.38
C VAL A 459 -12.84 -11.53 -1.43
N PRO A 460 -11.84 -10.97 -2.12
CA PRO A 460 -11.18 -11.64 -3.26
C PRO A 460 -10.53 -12.97 -2.88
N SER A 461 -9.94 -13.05 -1.70
CA SER A 461 -9.43 -14.25 -1.06
C SER A 461 -9.12 -13.96 0.41
N LEU A 462 -9.52 -14.81 1.33
CA LEU A 462 -9.23 -14.68 2.76
C LEU A 462 -8.90 -16.08 3.33
N PRO A 463 -7.67 -16.59 3.12
CA PRO A 463 -7.31 -17.95 3.52
C PRO A 463 -7.51 -18.22 5.01
N ILE A 464 -7.07 -17.30 5.87
CA ILE A 464 -7.32 -17.31 7.31
C ILE A 464 -8.49 -16.36 7.59
N VAL A 465 -9.58 -16.89 8.12
CA VAL A 465 -10.78 -16.12 8.47
C VAL A 465 -10.65 -15.65 9.92
N PRO A 466 -10.56 -14.34 10.18
CA PRO A 466 -10.49 -13.84 11.54
C PRO A 466 -11.74 -14.19 12.36
N GLU A 467 -11.56 -14.29 13.68
CA GLU A 467 -12.66 -14.50 14.61
C GLU A 467 -13.75 -13.41 14.44
N GLY A 468 -15.02 -13.82 14.47
CA GLY A 468 -16.17 -12.93 14.32
C GLY A 468 -16.43 -12.42 12.89
N PHE A 469 -15.55 -12.70 11.91
CA PHE A 469 -15.73 -12.22 10.54
C PHE A 469 -16.96 -12.84 9.87
N THR A 470 -17.16 -14.15 10.05
CA THR A 470 -18.33 -14.89 9.50
C THR A 470 -19.63 -14.34 10.06
N GLU A 471 -19.69 -14.10 11.36
CA GLU A 471 -20.85 -13.54 12.07
C GLU A 471 -21.17 -12.12 11.60
N ARG A 472 -20.15 -11.28 11.40
CA ARG A 472 -20.34 -9.94 10.83
C ARG A 472 -20.94 -10.00 9.43
N LEU A 473 -20.45 -10.88 8.56
CA LEU A 473 -21.02 -11.05 7.21
C LEU A 473 -22.46 -11.56 7.26
N ALA A 474 -22.79 -12.50 8.16
CA ALA A 474 -24.10 -13.11 8.26
C ALA A 474 -25.23 -12.11 8.52
N VAL A 475 -24.95 -11.02 9.25
CA VAL A 475 -25.97 -10.03 9.65
C VAL A 475 -26.14 -8.88 8.65
N LEU A 476 -25.28 -8.77 7.63
CA LEU A 476 -25.30 -7.62 6.71
C LEU A 476 -26.53 -7.60 5.79
N GLY A 477 -27.01 -8.77 5.36
CA GLY A 477 -28.15 -8.89 4.43
C GLY A 477 -27.90 -8.30 3.02
N VAL A 478 -26.65 -8.05 2.66
CA VAL A 478 -26.22 -7.52 1.35
C VAL A 478 -25.56 -8.61 0.51
N PRO A 479 -25.42 -8.44 -0.81
CA PRO A 479 -24.61 -9.33 -1.63
C PRO A 479 -23.15 -9.39 -1.16
N VAL A 480 -22.65 -10.63 -0.99
CA VAL A 480 -21.26 -10.92 -0.60
C VAL A 480 -20.63 -11.84 -1.65
N LEU A 481 -19.41 -11.52 -2.10
CA LEU A 481 -18.58 -12.41 -2.91
C LEU A 481 -17.39 -12.88 -2.08
N LEU A 482 -17.27 -14.19 -1.92
CA LEU A 482 -16.12 -14.88 -1.37
C LEU A 482 -15.33 -15.50 -2.53
N GLY A 483 -14.09 -15.11 -2.70
CA GLY A 483 -13.21 -15.65 -3.74
C GLY A 483 -12.50 -16.93 -3.31
N PRO A 484 -11.72 -17.54 -4.21
CA PRO A 484 -11.06 -18.82 -4.00
C PRO A 484 -10.07 -18.78 -2.83
N ARG A 485 -9.80 -19.96 -2.27
CA ARG A 485 -8.92 -20.16 -1.10
C ARG A 485 -9.43 -19.53 0.21
N SER A 486 -10.58 -18.85 0.22
CA SER A 486 -11.15 -18.31 1.46
C SER A 486 -11.45 -19.42 2.46
N GLY A 487 -11.03 -19.23 3.73
CA GLY A 487 -11.19 -20.22 4.80
C GLY A 487 -10.40 -21.52 4.59
N SER A 488 -9.34 -21.51 3.80
CA SER A 488 -8.53 -22.69 3.50
C SER A 488 -7.43 -22.99 4.53
N LYS A 489 -7.17 -22.05 5.44
CA LYS A 489 -6.15 -22.18 6.49
C LYS A 489 -6.69 -21.75 7.84
N THR A 490 -6.16 -22.37 8.89
CA THR A 490 -6.33 -21.91 10.27
C THR A 490 -5.25 -20.85 10.59
N GLU A 491 -5.37 -20.20 11.74
CA GLU A 491 -4.39 -19.23 12.26
C GLU A 491 -2.97 -19.81 12.36
N SER A 492 -2.85 -21.12 12.59
CA SER A 492 -1.56 -21.84 12.63
C SER A 492 -1.20 -22.47 11.27
N PHE A 493 -1.67 -21.91 10.17
CA PHE A 493 -1.41 -22.36 8.79
C PHE A 493 -1.88 -23.78 8.46
N ARG A 494 -2.70 -24.43 9.29
CA ARG A 494 -3.22 -25.77 9.05
C ARG A 494 -4.39 -25.75 8.08
N ILE A 495 -4.66 -26.88 7.46
CA ILE A 495 -5.94 -27.12 6.79
C ILE A 495 -7.01 -27.27 7.87
N PRO A 496 -8.16 -26.58 7.80
CA PRO A 496 -9.24 -26.75 8.76
C PRO A 496 -9.76 -28.20 8.77
N GLU A 497 -10.06 -28.76 9.94
CA GLU A 497 -10.58 -30.13 10.06
C GLU A 497 -11.86 -30.37 9.28
N ASN A 498 -12.71 -29.35 9.18
CA ASN A 498 -13.93 -29.36 8.38
C ASN A 498 -13.71 -29.00 6.91
N LEU A 499 -12.45 -28.88 6.45
CA LEU A 499 -12.02 -28.42 5.12
C LEU A 499 -12.49 -26.99 4.77
N ALA A 500 -11.93 -26.44 3.68
CA ALA A 500 -12.36 -25.13 3.17
C ALA A 500 -13.85 -25.15 2.75
N PRO A 501 -14.53 -24.03 2.87
CA PRO A 501 -14.10 -22.71 3.34
C PRO A 501 -14.15 -22.51 4.88
N GLY A 502 -13.96 -23.55 5.67
CA GLY A 502 -13.79 -23.45 7.12
C GLY A 502 -15.02 -22.87 7.82
N ALA A 503 -14.84 -21.79 8.59
CA ALA A 503 -15.92 -21.08 9.28
C ALA A 503 -16.97 -20.49 8.32
N LEU A 504 -16.58 -20.15 7.08
CA LEU A 504 -17.49 -19.57 6.08
C LEU A 504 -18.56 -20.55 5.57
N LYS A 505 -18.47 -21.86 5.92
CA LYS A 505 -19.56 -22.83 5.66
C LYS A 505 -20.89 -22.42 6.28
N ALA A 506 -20.87 -21.65 7.35
CA ALA A 506 -22.08 -21.11 7.94
C ALA A 506 -22.82 -20.13 7.01
N LEU A 507 -22.12 -19.52 6.06
CA LEU A 507 -22.69 -18.61 5.06
C LEU A 507 -23.04 -19.31 3.76
N VAL A 508 -22.19 -20.25 3.32
CA VAL A 508 -22.37 -21.01 2.08
C VAL A 508 -22.05 -22.49 2.36
N PRO A 509 -23.07 -23.38 2.38
CA PRO A 509 -22.92 -24.79 2.81
C PRO A 509 -22.30 -25.64 1.69
N LEU A 510 -21.02 -25.50 1.50
CA LEU A 510 -20.21 -26.25 0.55
C LEU A 510 -18.88 -26.70 1.16
N THR A 511 -18.21 -27.64 0.53
CA THR A 511 -16.91 -28.13 0.94
C THR A 511 -15.99 -28.22 -0.27
N VAL A 512 -14.83 -27.58 -0.20
CA VAL A 512 -13.78 -27.75 -1.21
C VAL A 512 -13.09 -29.10 -0.97
N THR A 513 -13.20 -30.00 -1.93
CA THR A 513 -12.71 -31.38 -1.84
C THR A 513 -11.37 -31.58 -2.52
N ARG A 514 -11.06 -30.77 -3.52
CA ARG A 514 -9.81 -30.79 -4.26
C ARG A 514 -9.49 -29.40 -4.78
N VAL A 515 -8.22 -29.07 -4.86
CA VAL A 515 -7.71 -27.85 -5.48
C VAL A 515 -6.66 -28.21 -6.52
N GLU A 516 -6.60 -27.44 -7.59
CA GLU A 516 -5.54 -27.54 -8.58
C GLU A 516 -5.15 -26.18 -9.15
N SER A 517 -3.88 -26.02 -9.44
CA SER A 517 -3.36 -24.90 -10.21
C SER A 517 -3.27 -25.27 -11.68
N LEU A 518 -3.83 -24.45 -12.54
CA LEU A 518 -3.76 -24.64 -13.98
C LEU A 518 -2.48 -23.99 -14.53
N ARG A 519 -1.86 -24.68 -15.48
CA ARG A 519 -0.65 -24.20 -16.15
C ARG A 519 -0.94 -22.94 -16.95
N ASP A 520 0.01 -22.02 -17.01
CA ASP A 520 -0.09 -20.80 -17.85
C ASP A 520 -0.46 -21.20 -19.31
N GLY A 521 -1.45 -20.51 -19.87
CA GLY A 521 -2.00 -20.78 -21.20
C GLY A 521 -3.02 -21.92 -21.29
N VAL A 522 -3.28 -22.62 -20.19
CA VAL A 522 -4.39 -23.59 -20.10
C VAL A 522 -5.63 -22.88 -19.58
N ALA A 523 -6.74 -23.06 -20.27
CA ALA A 523 -8.05 -22.55 -19.86
C ALA A 523 -9.11 -23.64 -20.07
N GLU A 524 -10.03 -23.76 -19.14
CA GLU A 524 -11.23 -24.58 -19.28
C GLU A 524 -12.39 -23.67 -19.71
N GLU A 525 -13.08 -24.05 -20.75
CA GLU A 525 -14.19 -23.28 -21.27
C GLU A 525 -15.39 -23.28 -20.33
N ALA A 526 -16.05 -22.13 -20.26
CA ALA A 526 -17.33 -21.94 -19.59
C ALA A 526 -18.17 -20.94 -20.40
N GLU A 527 -19.47 -20.82 -20.10
CA GLU A 527 -20.35 -19.90 -20.80
C GLU A 527 -19.99 -18.43 -20.50
N GLY A 528 -19.33 -17.78 -21.45
CA GLY A 528 -19.00 -16.37 -21.37
C GLY A 528 -17.75 -16.00 -20.55
N PHE A 529 -17.04 -16.97 -19.98
CA PHE A 529 -15.77 -16.80 -19.24
C PHE A 529 -14.87 -18.03 -19.37
N ALA A 530 -13.66 -17.97 -18.80
CA ALA A 530 -12.74 -19.10 -18.77
C ALA A 530 -12.23 -19.35 -17.35
N VAL A 531 -12.08 -20.62 -16.97
CA VAL A 531 -11.42 -21.05 -15.74
C VAL A 531 -9.93 -21.17 -16.03
N THR A 532 -9.13 -20.35 -15.37
CA THR A 532 -7.66 -20.27 -15.53
C THR A 532 -6.96 -20.25 -14.19
N ARG A 533 -5.65 -20.47 -14.15
CA ARG A 533 -4.76 -20.36 -13.00
C ARG A 533 -5.11 -21.23 -11.79
N TRP A 534 -6.35 -21.24 -11.33
CA TRP A 534 -6.80 -21.91 -10.10
C TRP A 534 -8.20 -22.46 -10.22
N ARG A 535 -8.39 -23.67 -9.72
CA ARG A 535 -9.68 -24.35 -9.66
C ARG A 535 -9.87 -25.06 -8.33
N GLU A 536 -11.09 -25.02 -7.81
CA GLU A 536 -11.55 -25.78 -6.65
C GLU A 536 -12.73 -26.67 -7.05
N ASP A 537 -12.61 -27.97 -6.78
CA ASP A 537 -13.74 -28.88 -6.88
C ASP A 537 -14.54 -28.84 -5.57
N VAL A 538 -15.84 -28.69 -5.70
CA VAL A 538 -16.75 -28.43 -4.58
C VAL A 538 -17.79 -29.54 -4.46
N ALA A 539 -17.94 -30.08 -3.25
CA ALA A 539 -19.08 -30.89 -2.86
C ALA A 539 -20.13 -30.01 -2.17
N SER A 540 -21.37 -30.03 -2.68
CA SER A 540 -22.49 -29.27 -2.13
C SER A 540 -23.81 -29.81 -2.65
N ASP A 541 -24.87 -29.65 -1.85
CA ASP A 541 -26.27 -29.84 -2.30
C ASP A 541 -26.81 -28.63 -3.07
N LEU A 542 -26.08 -27.54 -3.10
CA LEU A 542 -26.41 -26.35 -3.89
C LEU A 542 -26.16 -26.63 -5.37
N ALA A 543 -27.13 -26.33 -6.22
CA ALA A 543 -26.86 -26.21 -7.64
C ALA A 543 -25.88 -25.01 -7.89
N PRO A 544 -24.88 -25.16 -8.74
CA PRO A 544 -24.02 -24.05 -9.07
C PRO A 544 -24.80 -22.93 -9.78
N GLU A 545 -24.54 -21.69 -9.41
CA GLU A 545 -25.05 -20.51 -10.14
C GLU A 545 -24.41 -20.40 -11.52
N LEU A 546 -23.12 -20.77 -11.60
CA LEU A 546 -22.35 -20.86 -12.84
C LEU A 546 -21.50 -22.13 -12.84
N ALA A 547 -21.41 -22.77 -14.00
CA ALA A 547 -20.62 -23.96 -14.22
C ALA A 547 -19.72 -23.82 -15.46
N ASP A 548 -18.70 -24.69 -15.55
CA ASP A 548 -17.92 -24.84 -16.77
C ASP A 548 -18.66 -25.67 -17.85
N ALA A 549 -18.05 -25.81 -19.02
CA ALA A 549 -18.64 -26.59 -20.12
C ALA A 549 -18.84 -28.08 -19.80
N ALA A 550 -18.15 -28.61 -18.80
CA ALA A 550 -18.33 -29.99 -18.31
C ALA A 550 -19.39 -30.09 -17.21
N GLY A 551 -20.05 -29.00 -16.85
CA GLY A 551 -21.08 -28.95 -15.80
C GLY A 551 -20.52 -28.89 -14.38
N ARG A 552 -19.20 -28.67 -14.19
CA ARG A 552 -18.61 -28.54 -12.86
C ARG A 552 -18.85 -27.12 -12.34
N GLY A 553 -19.30 -27.00 -11.09
CA GLY A 553 -19.64 -25.73 -10.48
C GLY A 553 -18.42 -24.79 -10.36
N VAL A 554 -18.59 -23.53 -10.72
CA VAL A 554 -17.59 -22.46 -10.63
C VAL A 554 -18.02 -21.40 -9.64
N VAL A 555 -19.31 -21.06 -9.60
CA VAL A 555 -19.86 -20.12 -8.61
C VAL A 555 -21.07 -20.77 -7.94
N PHE A 556 -21.12 -20.69 -6.62
CA PHE A 556 -22.21 -21.20 -5.81
C PHE A 556 -22.87 -20.04 -5.07
N LEU A 557 -24.20 -20.01 -5.05
CA LEU A 557 -24.99 -18.97 -4.37
C LEU A 557 -25.83 -19.60 -3.26
N HIS A 558 -25.72 -19.05 -2.05
CA HIS A 558 -26.62 -19.34 -0.95
C HIS A 558 -27.12 -18.04 -0.31
N GLY A 559 -28.43 -17.81 -0.38
CA GLY A 559 -29.02 -16.54 0.03
C GLY A 559 -28.48 -15.38 -0.82
N ARG A 560 -27.64 -14.54 -0.22
CA ARG A 560 -26.93 -13.42 -0.90
C ARG A 560 -25.41 -13.59 -0.92
N VAL A 561 -24.90 -14.75 -0.51
CA VAL A 561 -23.46 -15.03 -0.45
C VAL A 561 -23.07 -15.91 -1.64
N ARG A 562 -22.12 -15.44 -2.44
CA ARG A 562 -21.48 -16.18 -3.52
C ARG A 562 -20.12 -16.68 -3.10
N TYR A 563 -19.81 -17.90 -3.47
CA TYR A 563 -18.48 -18.47 -3.40
C TYR A 563 -17.98 -18.74 -4.82
N CYS A 564 -16.89 -18.11 -5.20
CA CYS A 564 -16.22 -18.32 -6.49
C CYS A 564 -15.08 -19.32 -6.30
N ALA A 565 -15.22 -20.50 -6.93
CA ALA A 565 -14.30 -21.63 -6.77
C ALA A 565 -13.18 -21.64 -7.82
N THR A 566 -12.84 -20.49 -8.39
CA THR A 566 -11.78 -20.36 -9.39
C THR A 566 -11.11 -18.98 -9.30
N TRP A 567 -9.95 -18.82 -9.94
CA TRP A 567 -9.48 -17.49 -10.30
C TRP A 567 -10.48 -16.87 -11.27
N PRO A 568 -11.15 -15.78 -10.91
CA PRO A 568 -12.13 -15.17 -11.79
C PRO A 568 -11.40 -14.34 -12.87
N ASP A 569 -11.62 -14.68 -14.14
CA ASP A 569 -11.16 -13.82 -15.22
C ASP A 569 -11.95 -12.49 -15.28
N ALA A 570 -11.52 -11.54 -16.10
CA ALA A 570 -12.18 -10.24 -16.21
C ALA A 570 -13.65 -10.34 -16.63
N LYS A 571 -14.05 -11.35 -17.43
CA LYS A 571 -15.44 -11.54 -17.86
C LYS A 571 -16.31 -12.07 -16.73
N LEU A 572 -15.80 -13.03 -15.95
CA LEU A 572 -16.49 -13.55 -14.77
C LEU A 572 -16.65 -12.47 -13.71
N LEU A 573 -15.58 -11.68 -13.45
CA LEU A 573 -15.66 -10.54 -12.51
C LEU A 573 -16.73 -9.55 -12.92
N ARG A 574 -16.77 -9.12 -14.19
CA ARG A 574 -17.79 -8.20 -14.70
C ARG A 574 -19.20 -8.76 -14.54
N LEU A 575 -19.39 -10.05 -14.81
CA LEU A 575 -20.69 -10.73 -14.63
C LEU A 575 -21.12 -10.75 -13.16
N LEU A 576 -20.21 -11.12 -12.24
CA LEU A 576 -20.49 -11.16 -10.81
C LEU A 576 -20.78 -9.77 -10.26
N VAL A 577 -20.00 -8.76 -10.63
CA VAL A 577 -20.23 -7.36 -10.25
C VAL A 577 -21.61 -6.89 -10.73
N ALA A 578 -21.99 -7.21 -11.97
CA ALA A 578 -23.29 -6.81 -12.52
C ALA A 578 -24.46 -7.46 -11.75
N ARG A 579 -24.37 -8.77 -11.44
CA ARG A 579 -25.39 -9.48 -10.66
C ARG A 579 -25.54 -8.89 -9.25
N MET A 580 -24.40 -8.72 -8.55
CA MET A 580 -24.39 -8.19 -7.18
C MET A 580 -24.90 -6.75 -7.12
N ALA A 581 -24.50 -5.90 -8.06
CA ALA A 581 -24.98 -4.52 -8.13
C ALA A 581 -26.51 -4.44 -8.39
N GLY A 582 -27.02 -5.30 -9.28
CA GLY A 582 -28.46 -5.43 -9.51
C GLY A 582 -29.23 -5.83 -8.25
N GLU A 583 -28.75 -6.83 -7.51
CA GLU A 583 -29.34 -7.29 -6.24
C GLU A 583 -29.26 -6.21 -5.14
N ALA A 584 -28.19 -5.44 -5.14
CA ALA A 584 -27.97 -4.33 -4.20
C ALA A 584 -28.72 -3.05 -4.59
N GLY A 585 -29.27 -2.97 -5.81
CA GLY A 585 -29.84 -1.74 -6.37
C GLY A 585 -28.80 -0.62 -6.51
N VAL A 586 -27.55 -0.97 -6.80
CA VAL A 586 -26.45 -0.01 -7.05
C VAL A 586 -26.35 0.23 -8.56
N PRO A 587 -26.46 1.47 -9.03
CA PRO A 587 -26.38 1.76 -10.46
C PRO A 587 -24.97 1.52 -11.00
N LEU A 588 -24.88 0.98 -12.20
CA LEU A 588 -23.65 0.78 -12.94
C LEU A 588 -23.57 1.75 -14.11
N LEU A 589 -22.35 2.08 -14.51
CA LEU A 589 -22.06 2.82 -15.73
C LEU A 589 -21.39 1.89 -16.75
N ASP A 590 -21.70 2.10 -18.01
CA ASP A 590 -20.97 1.50 -19.14
C ASP A 590 -19.85 2.47 -19.55
N LEU A 591 -18.70 2.30 -18.90
CA LEU A 591 -17.54 3.16 -19.14
C LEU A 591 -16.71 2.59 -20.30
N PRO A 592 -16.34 3.43 -21.28
CA PRO A 592 -15.34 3.08 -22.27
C PRO A 592 -13.99 2.75 -21.61
N GLU A 593 -13.15 2.01 -22.33
CA GLU A 593 -11.79 1.71 -21.89
C GLU A 593 -11.02 3.01 -21.59
N GLY A 594 -10.24 3.01 -20.51
CA GLY A 594 -9.50 4.18 -20.05
C GLY A 594 -10.32 5.26 -19.33
N ILE A 595 -11.65 5.18 -19.34
CA ILE A 595 -12.50 6.13 -18.59
C ILE A 595 -12.72 5.62 -17.17
N ARG A 596 -12.57 6.53 -16.18
CA ARG A 596 -12.88 6.25 -14.78
C ARG A 596 -13.70 7.37 -14.18
N VAL A 597 -14.55 7.01 -13.23
CA VAL A 597 -15.41 7.95 -12.51
C VAL A 597 -15.13 7.84 -11.01
N ARG A 598 -15.12 8.97 -10.32
CA ARG A 598 -15.10 9.04 -8.85
C ARG A 598 -16.05 10.12 -8.37
N ARG A 599 -16.76 9.86 -7.27
CA ARG A 599 -17.74 10.77 -6.67
C ARG A 599 -17.25 11.25 -5.32
N THR A 600 -17.37 12.55 -5.11
CA THR A 600 -17.29 13.18 -3.79
C THR A 600 -18.71 13.47 -3.29
N GLN A 601 -18.84 14.21 -2.20
CA GLN A 601 -20.16 14.64 -1.73
C GLN A 601 -20.86 15.53 -2.75
N ASP A 602 -20.12 16.43 -3.41
CA ASP A 602 -20.67 17.50 -4.24
C ASP A 602 -20.43 17.31 -5.75
N LEU A 603 -19.40 16.57 -6.14
CA LEU A 603 -18.92 16.49 -7.52
C LEU A 603 -18.80 15.03 -8.01
N VAL A 604 -18.94 14.90 -9.32
CA VAL A 604 -18.57 13.70 -10.09
C VAL A 604 -17.36 14.06 -10.95
N PHE A 605 -16.27 13.35 -10.74
CA PHE A 605 -15.06 13.45 -11.55
C PHE A 605 -15.08 12.33 -12.59
N THR A 606 -14.90 12.68 -13.85
CA THR A 606 -14.68 11.70 -14.94
C THR A 606 -13.31 11.96 -15.54
N PHE A 607 -12.47 10.93 -15.59
CA PHE A 607 -11.07 10.98 -16.04
C PHE A 607 -10.89 10.16 -17.32
N ASN A 608 -10.11 10.70 -18.28
CA ASN A 608 -9.66 9.97 -19.46
C ASN A 608 -8.18 9.60 -19.37
N TYR A 609 -7.90 8.33 -19.15
CA TYR A 609 -6.57 7.71 -19.14
C TYR A 609 -6.13 7.19 -20.52
N ALA A 610 -6.99 7.24 -21.53
CA ALA A 610 -6.60 6.81 -22.86
C ALA A 610 -5.63 7.80 -23.52
N SER A 611 -4.82 7.33 -24.46
CA SER A 611 -3.93 8.17 -25.28
C SER A 611 -4.65 8.91 -26.39
N GLU A 612 -5.95 8.62 -26.58
CA GLU A 612 -6.80 9.17 -27.64
C GLU A 612 -8.06 9.84 -27.05
N PRO A 613 -8.73 10.72 -27.81
CA PRO A 613 -10.02 11.25 -27.38
C PRO A 613 -11.06 10.13 -27.28
N VAL A 614 -11.82 10.10 -26.18
CA VAL A 614 -12.85 9.07 -25.91
C VAL A 614 -14.22 9.70 -25.79
N ALA A 615 -15.17 9.21 -26.58
CA ALA A 615 -16.59 9.57 -26.39
C ALA A 615 -17.14 8.91 -25.12
N VAL A 616 -17.69 9.70 -24.22
CA VAL A 616 -18.19 9.26 -22.91
C VAL A 616 -19.71 9.34 -22.91
N PRO A 617 -20.44 8.22 -23.07
CA PRO A 617 -21.89 8.23 -23.30
C PRO A 617 -22.70 8.92 -22.19
N HIS A 618 -22.36 8.69 -20.93
CA HIS A 618 -23.10 9.26 -19.80
C HIS A 618 -22.90 10.79 -19.66
N LEU A 619 -21.86 11.36 -20.29
CA LEU A 619 -21.63 12.80 -20.34
C LEU A 619 -22.20 13.43 -21.62
N GLY A 620 -22.47 12.64 -22.67
CA GLY A 620 -22.79 13.15 -24.00
C GLY A 620 -21.64 13.96 -24.63
N ALA A 621 -20.41 13.76 -24.20
CA ALA A 621 -19.23 14.53 -24.58
C ALA A 621 -18.04 13.61 -24.94
N THR A 622 -17.05 14.18 -25.62
CA THR A 622 -15.76 13.54 -25.88
C THR A 622 -14.69 14.19 -25.00
N LEU A 623 -13.99 13.39 -24.20
CA LEU A 623 -12.86 13.83 -23.39
C LEU A 623 -11.55 13.66 -24.17
N ALA A 624 -10.72 14.69 -24.17
CA ALA A 624 -9.37 14.64 -24.72
C ALA A 624 -8.48 13.66 -23.91
N PRO A 625 -7.34 13.20 -24.46
CA PRO A 625 -6.36 12.44 -23.68
C PRO A 625 -5.91 13.18 -22.42
N ALA A 626 -5.59 12.46 -21.35
CA ALA A 626 -5.07 13.02 -20.10
C ALA A 626 -5.91 14.22 -19.59
N SER A 627 -7.23 14.11 -19.68
CA SER A 627 -8.14 15.18 -19.28
C SER A 627 -9.23 14.68 -18.33
N TRP A 628 -9.98 15.62 -17.79
CA TRP A 628 -11.07 15.35 -16.85
C TRP A 628 -12.27 16.26 -17.12
N GLN A 629 -13.41 15.84 -16.60
CA GLN A 629 -14.61 16.65 -16.51
C GLN A 629 -15.15 16.59 -15.08
N LEU A 630 -15.70 17.73 -14.64
CA LEU A 630 -16.32 17.90 -13.33
C LEU A 630 -17.78 18.26 -13.53
N ASP A 631 -18.66 17.48 -12.93
CA ASP A 631 -20.09 17.72 -12.95
C ASP A 631 -20.64 17.78 -11.51
N PRO A 632 -21.68 18.56 -11.21
CA PRO A 632 -22.38 18.48 -9.93
C PRO A 632 -22.94 17.06 -9.71
N ARG A 633 -22.88 16.58 -8.47
CA ARG A 633 -23.43 15.27 -8.10
C ARG A 633 -24.94 15.25 -8.00
#